data_93e7d340c4653f064f2e77476ef687db
#
_entry.id   93e7d340c4653f064f2e77476ef687db
#
_cell.length_a   1.000
_cell.length_b   1.000
_cell.length_c   1.000
_cell.angle_alpha   90.00
_cell.angle_beta   90.00
_cell.angle_gamma   90.00
#
_symmetry.space_group_name_H-M   'P 1'
#
loop_
_entity.id
_entity.type
_entity.pdbx_description
1 polymer ?
#
loop_
_entity_poly.entity_id
_entity_poly.type
_entity_poly.pdbx_seq_one_letter_code
_entity_poly.pdbx_strand_id
1 'polypeptide(L)'
;MNEQERTLVERYFRNSERTITLSAGSKVIQQDGYNDRLYYVHSGELVGDFEEYEGRHVKVFAASKGAFIGVHSFFSGTWTASSTVVAQTEVKLSWIDRHCEAVEVEKFGPLSTQFMPVIVAELNRRQRRAHKEAVEKEKALEKLHSAEQMTTLAQLAAGISHELNNAIGVVSSKSERLESLFMELLEEVHPEASQFFDYGLMHGQKVSSSEARRRGLILERKYQLPKNVARELARAVPEDELSSHWISNANLAIRYWQMGRDLHDLRVASSHTVGIVKSVKQLARSEVNLNEELDINDTINRALTLLQSDLRRVSVRMRPGNLPKLKGSQTEWVQVWVNIVKNACDAMMVTPEPRLDIQTKYSKHRLLVTLTNNGPEIDEATRRKIFQPSFTTKKDGLSFGLGLGLSIVKRIVSSYGGSIAVKSDQDATIFRIKLPVEDDHGET
;
A
#
# COMPACT_ATOMS: atom_id res chain seq x y z
N MET A 1 23.34 33.17 14.64
CA MET A 1 23.93 34.42 14.08
C MET A 1 25.40 34.15 13.78
N ASN A 2 25.83 34.33 12.56
CA ASN A 2 27.21 34.16 12.14
C ASN A 2 28.04 35.45 12.48
N GLU A 3 29.35 35.41 12.32
CA GLU A 3 30.24 36.52 12.63
C GLU A 3 29.94 37.78 11.78
N GLN A 4 29.57 37.58 10.53
CA GLN A 4 29.20 38.69 9.62
C GLN A 4 27.89 39.36 10.06
N GLU A 5 26.89 38.59 10.46
CA GLU A 5 25.63 39.15 10.98
C GLU A 5 25.87 39.92 12.28
N ARG A 6 26.74 39.44 13.17
CA ARG A 6 27.10 40.15 14.41
C ARG A 6 27.72 41.53 14.12
N THR A 7 28.59 41.58 13.13
CA THR A 7 29.24 42.83 12.70
C THR A 7 28.22 43.80 12.10
N LEU A 8 27.25 43.34 11.33
CA LEU A 8 26.16 44.17 10.79
C LEU A 8 25.29 44.75 11.91
N VAL A 9 24.95 43.94 12.91
CA VAL A 9 24.16 44.41 14.05
C VAL A 9 24.88 45.47 14.83
N GLU A 10 26.20 45.33 15.07
CA GLU A 10 27.01 46.32 15.76
C GLU A 10 27.11 47.63 14.99
N ARG A 11 27.19 47.62 13.67
CA ARG A 11 27.28 48.80 12.82
C ARG A 11 25.99 49.57 12.69
N TYR A 12 24.88 48.87 12.51
CA TYR A 12 23.63 49.49 12.05
C TYR A 12 22.52 49.53 13.10
N PHE A 13 22.55 48.67 14.12
CA PHE A 13 21.45 48.50 15.06
C PHE A 13 21.83 48.80 16.53
N ARG A 14 22.98 49.35 16.78
CA ARG A 14 23.45 49.65 18.13
C ARG A 14 23.00 51.00 18.65
N ASN A 15 22.44 51.87 17.78
CA ASN A 15 21.99 53.21 18.15
C ASN A 15 20.74 53.14 19.03
N SER A 16 20.79 53.71 20.25
CA SER A 16 19.66 53.71 21.20
C SER A 16 18.44 54.53 20.73
N GLU A 17 18.66 55.56 19.91
CA GLU A 17 17.57 56.40 19.39
C GLU A 17 16.69 55.71 18.37
N ARG A 18 17.16 54.60 17.73
CA ARG A 18 16.43 53.80 16.79
C ARG A 18 15.95 52.47 17.38
N THR A 19 15.70 52.44 18.69
CA THR A 19 15.23 51.27 19.39
C THR A 19 13.83 51.51 19.95
N ILE A 20 12.97 50.49 19.84
CA ILE A 20 11.57 50.50 20.33
C ILE A 20 11.31 49.24 21.13
N THR A 21 10.56 49.36 22.21
CA THR A 21 10.00 48.24 22.97
C THR A 21 8.50 48.23 22.78
N LEU A 22 7.96 47.09 22.38
CA LEU A 22 6.54 46.93 22.11
C LEU A 22 5.99 45.78 22.97
N SER A 23 4.76 45.97 23.47
CA SER A 23 4.07 44.93 24.24
C SER A 23 3.51 43.85 23.36
N ALA A 24 3.19 42.68 23.95
CA ALA A 24 2.48 41.60 23.26
C ALA A 24 1.19 42.10 22.60
N GLY A 25 0.88 41.60 21.41
CA GLY A 25 -0.25 42.02 20.58
C GLY A 25 0.00 43.26 19.71
N SER A 26 1.12 43.98 19.90
CA SER A 26 1.43 45.14 19.07
C SER A 26 1.76 44.76 17.62
N LYS A 27 1.17 45.44 16.65
CA LYS A 27 1.51 45.29 15.24
C LYS A 27 2.77 46.12 14.91
N VAL A 28 3.79 45.46 14.36
CA VAL A 28 5.07 46.05 13.94
C VAL A 28 5.00 46.46 12.46
N ILE A 29 4.43 45.59 11.66
CA ILE A 29 4.27 45.78 10.20
C ILE A 29 2.86 45.32 9.84
N GLN A 30 2.19 46.03 8.92
CA GLN A 30 0.88 45.65 8.38
C GLN A 30 1.03 45.15 6.94
N GLN A 31 0.42 44.04 6.60
CA GLN A 31 0.38 43.49 5.23
C GLN A 31 -0.13 44.56 4.25
N ASP A 32 0.45 44.60 3.07
CA ASP A 32 0.19 45.57 1.99
C ASP A 32 0.40 47.04 2.41
N GLY A 33 0.79 47.27 3.66
CA GLY A 33 1.13 48.57 4.16
C GLY A 33 2.56 49.02 3.77
N TYR A 34 2.80 50.31 3.87
CA TYR A 34 4.10 50.90 3.63
C TYR A 34 5.09 50.52 4.74
N ASN A 35 6.25 49.93 4.38
CA ASN A 35 7.32 49.57 5.29
C ASN A 35 8.67 49.87 4.65
N ASP A 36 9.29 50.98 5.01
CA ASP A 36 10.64 51.40 4.63
C ASP A 36 11.70 51.07 5.70
N ARG A 37 11.36 50.19 6.67
CA ARG A 37 12.25 49.86 7.77
C ARG A 37 12.67 48.41 7.73
N LEU A 38 13.95 48.19 8.04
CA LEU A 38 14.51 46.89 8.38
C LEU A 38 14.69 46.82 9.89
N TYR A 39 14.05 45.85 10.54
CA TYR A 39 14.14 45.68 11.98
C TYR A 39 15.06 44.51 12.35
N TYR A 40 15.74 44.68 13.49
CA TYR A 40 16.49 43.62 14.14
C TYR A 40 15.87 43.30 15.52
N VAL A 41 15.67 42.02 15.84
CA VAL A 41 15.05 41.56 17.08
C VAL A 41 16.12 41.34 18.14
N HIS A 42 16.16 42.17 19.21
CA HIS A 42 17.04 42.00 20.36
C HIS A 42 16.50 40.99 21.37
N SER A 43 15.20 41.01 21.63
CA SER A 43 14.49 40.10 22.52
C SER A 43 13.02 39.97 22.16
N GLY A 44 12.39 38.87 22.62
CA GLY A 44 10.99 38.57 22.40
C GLY A 44 10.72 37.74 21.14
N GLU A 45 9.45 37.48 20.92
CA GLU A 45 8.96 36.64 19.81
C GLU A 45 7.92 37.40 18.99
N LEU A 46 7.99 37.25 17.66
CA LEU A 46 7.06 37.83 16.69
C LEU A 46 6.56 36.75 15.75
N VAL A 47 5.37 36.94 15.24
CA VAL A 47 4.75 36.10 14.21
C VAL A 47 4.36 36.96 13.03
N GLY A 48 4.68 36.49 11.84
CA GLY A 48 4.24 37.06 10.58
C GLY A 48 3.07 36.25 10.05
N ASP A 49 1.93 36.90 9.87
CA ASP A 49 0.71 36.33 9.35
C ASP A 49 0.37 36.93 7.97
N PHE A 50 -0.10 36.11 7.07
CA PHE A 50 -0.62 36.50 5.77
C PHE A 50 -2.14 36.33 5.78
N GLU A 51 -2.87 37.40 5.44
CA GLU A 51 -4.31 37.38 5.29
C GLU A 51 -4.65 37.02 3.83
N GLU A 52 -5.26 35.82 3.65
CA GLU A 52 -5.80 35.38 2.36
C GLU A 52 -7.16 36.02 2.10
N TYR A 53 -7.64 35.93 0.85
CA TYR A 53 -9.02 36.27 0.49
C TYR A 53 -9.97 35.52 1.45
N GLU A 54 -10.99 36.25 1.98
CA GLU A 54 -11.96 35.75 2.98
C GLU A 54 -11.54 35.87 4.47
N GLY A 55 -10.48 36.62 4.79
CA GLY A 55 -10.11 36.87 6.20
C GLY A 55 -9.45 35.70 6.92
N ARG A 56 -8.98 34.71 6.17
CA ARG A 56 -8.21 33.60 6.72
C ARG A 56 -6.76 34.01 6.95
N HIS A 57 -6.32 33.96 8.22
CA HIS A 57 -4.92 34.24 8.58
C HIS A 57 -4.07 32.97 8.52
N VAL A 58 -2.99 33.00 7.74
CA VAL A 58 -2.01 31.92 7.63
C VAL A 58 -0.69 32.38 8.21
N LYS A 59 -0.20 31.66 9.21
CA LYS A 59 1.12 31.92 9.81
C LYS A 59 2.22 31.67 8.79
N VAL A 60 2.93 32.74 8.39
CA VAL A 60 3.99 32.69 7.38
C VAL A 60 5.35 32.43 7.99
N PHE A 61 5.67 33.09 9.12
CA PHE A 61 6.94 32.89 9.81
C PHE A 61 6.83 33.21 11.31
N ALA A 62 7.83 32.74 12.06
CA ALA A 62 8.08 33.21 13.42
C ALA A 62 9.50 33.80 13.48
N ALA A 63 9.67 34.84 14.23
CA ALA A 63 10.96 35.49 14.44
C ALA A 63 11.22 35.68 15.92
N SER A 64 12.46 35.46 16.32
CA SER A 64 12.91 35.64 17.70
C SER A 64 14.27 36.36 17.72
N LYS A 65 14.89 36.48 18.88
CA LYS A 65 16.18 37.12 19.05
C LYS A 65 17.19 36.75 17.96
N GLY A 66 17.75 37.74 17.30
CA GLY A 66 18.72 37.58 16.21
C GLY A 66 18.12 37.60 14.81
N ALA A 67 16.81 37.68 14.68
CA ALA A 67 16.14 37.72 13.39
C ALA A 67 16.08 39.15 12.83
N PHE A 68 16.08 39.23 11.47
CA PHE A 68 15.78 40.47 10.75
C PHE A 68 14.36 40.38 10.20
N ILE A 69 13.59 41.46 10.30
CA ILE A 69 12.20 41.58 9.83
C ILE A 69 12.10 42.74 8.84
N GLY A 70 11.28 42.56 7.78
CA GLY A 70 11.14 43.56 6.74
C GLY A 70 12.22 43.48 5.65
N VAL A 71 13.02 42.42 5.61
CA VAL A 71 14.11 42.24 4.63
C VAL A 71 13.62 42.37 3.19
N HIS A 72 12.48 41.76 2.88
CA HIS A 72 11.92 41.78 1.52
C HIS A 72 11.49 43.19 1.13
N SER A 73 10.63 43.85 1.91
CA SER A 73 10.12 45.20 1.59
C SER A 73 11.23 46.24 1.50
N PHE A 74 12.24 46.10 2.39
CA PHE A 74 13.36 47.05 2.46
C PHE A 74 14.31 46.92 1.27
N PHE A 75 14.77 45.70 0.93
CA PHE A 75 15.76 45.50 -0.15
C PHE A 75 15.19 45.32 -1.54
N SER A 76 13.86 45.04 -1.68
CA SER A 76 13.20 44.99 -2.99
C SER A 76 12.93 46.40 -3.53
N GLY A 77 12.97 47.41 -2.70
CA GLY A 77 12.61 48.81 -3.07
C GLY A 77 11.12 49.04 -3.30
N THR A 78 10.29 48.01 -3.05
CA THR A 78 8.82 48.15 -3.18
C THR A 78 8.19 48.88 -2.01
N TRP A 79 8.87 48.85 -0.85
CA TRP A 79 8.43 49.40 0.42
C TRP A 79 7.03 48.91 0.86
N THR A 80 6.59 47.76 0.31
CA THR A 80 5.31 47.16 0.62
C THR A 80 5.53 45.85 1.39
N ALA A 81 4.88 45.73 2.52
CA ALA A 81 5.02 44.56 3.39
C ALA A 81 4.19 43.39 2.86
N SER A 82 4.79 42.22 2.79
CA SER A 82 4.12 41.00 2.28
C SER A 82 3.34 40.24 3.37
N SER A 83 3.37 40.70 4.63
CA SER A 83 2.70 40.04 5.75
C SER A 83 2.55 40.99 6.93
N THR A 84 1.53 40.78 7.75
CA THR A 84 1.37 41.46 9.04
C THR A 84 2.28 40.81 10.06
N VAL A 85 3.07 41.61 10.81
CA VAL A 85 3.95 41.13 11.86
C VAL A 85 3.46 41.61 13.21
N VAL A 86 3.20 40.67 14.13
CA VAL A 86 2.64 40.94 15.46
C VAL A 86 3.58 40.38 16.54
N ALA A 87 3.78 41.17 17.61
CA ALA A 87 4.52 40.73 18.76
C ALA A 87 3.72 39.72 19.58
N GLN A 88 4.29 38.56 19.85
CA GLN A 88 3.67 37.52 20.73
C GLN A 88 4.02 37.70 22.19
N THR A 89 5.18 38.27 22.46
CA THR A 89 5.65 38.65 23.79
C THR A 89 6.06 40.11 23.79
N GLU A 90 6.53 40.65 24.90
CA GLU A 90 7.23 41.92 24.87
C GLU A 90 8.47 41.78 23.99
N VAL A 91 8.65 42.67 23.00
CA VAL A 91 9.72 42.63 22.04
C VAL A 91 10.53 43.91 22.08
N LYS A 92 11.87 43.82 22.01
CA LYS A 92 12.78 44.92 21.82
C LYS A 92 13.38 44.87 20.43
N LEU A 93 13.12 45.90 19.62
CA LEU A 93 13.54 46.03 18.24
C LEU A 93 14.42 47.26 18.03
N SER A 94 15.44 47.15 17.19
CA SER A 94 16.06 48.31 16.58
C SER A 94 15.81 48.29 15.07
N TRP A 95 15.91 49.44 14.43
CA TRP A 95 15.58 49.59 13.04
C TRP A 95 16.48 50.56 12.30
N ILE A 96 16.64 50.37 11.00
CA ILE A 96 17.17 51.30 10.02
C ILE A 96 16.08 51.60 8.99
N ASP A 97 16.09 52.79 8.41
CA ASP A 97 15.15 53.18 7.36
C ASP A 97 15.86 53.33 6.01
N ARG A 98 15.09 53.64 4.96
CA ARG A 98 15.58 53.83 3.60
C ARG A 98 16.63 54.91 3.43
N HIS A 99 16.74 55.85 4.39
CA HIS A 99 17.73 56.94 4.39
C HIS A 99 19.01 56.58 5.14
N CYS A 100 19.12 55.36 5.58
CA CYS A 100 20.33 54.86 6.24
C CYS A 100 21.50 54.80 5.27
N GLU A 101 22.52 55.59 5.50
CA GLU A 101 23.76 55.59 4.73
C GLU A 101 24.59 54.35 5.07
N ALA A 102 25.24 53.81 4.06
CA ALA A 102 26.15 52.70 4.28
C ALA A 102 27.42 53.12 4.99
N VAL A 103 27.78 52.39 6.04
CA VAL A 103 28.99 52.66 6.83
C VAL A 103 30.22 52.13 6.08
N GLU A 104 31.31 52.91 6.01
CA GLU A 104 32.55 52.54 5.36
C GLU A 104 32.36 51.96 3.93
N VAL A 105 31.68 52.70 3.06
CA VAL A 105 31.33 52.27 1.69
C VAL A 105 32.54 51.83 0.88
N GLU A 106 33.66 52.53 1.00
CA GLU A 106 34.92 52.21 0.29
C GLU A 106 35.46 50.84 0.65
N LYS A 107 35.23 50.40 1.88
CA LYS A 107 35.75 49.13 2.41
C LYS A 107 34.76 47.97 2.26
N PHE A 108 33.50 48.23 2.46
CA PHE A 108 32.45 47.17 2.54
C PHE A 108 31.38 47.24 1.43
N GLY A 109 31.47 48.26 0.59
CA GLY A 109 30.48 48.48 -0.49
C GLY A 109 29.17 49.09 -0.01
N PRO A 110 28.18 49.24 -0.90
CA PRO A 110 26.88 49.81 -0.59
C PRO A 110 26.08 48.92 0.39
N LEU A 111 25.05 49.49 0.99
CA LEU A 111 24.21 48.82 2.03
C LEU A 111 23.70 47.45 1.60
N SER A 112 23.23 47.34 0.37
CA SER A 112 22.72 46.07 -0.21
C SER A 112 23.83 44.98 -0.25
N THR A 113 25.04 45.35 -0.59
CA THR A 113 26.19 44.43 -0.62
C THR A 113 26.55 43.96 0.79
N GLN A 114 26.54 44.88 1.76
CA GLN A 114 26.84 44.53 3.14
C GLN A 114 25.79 43.58 3.73
N PHE A 115 24.49 43.72 3.38
CA PHE A 115 23.40 42.87 3.83
C PHE A 115 23.13 41.64 2.92
N MET A 116 23.91 41.44 1.87
CA MET A 116 23.76 40.30 0.95
C MET A 116 23.65 38.96 1.68
N PRO A 117 24.46 38.63 2.71
CA PRO A 117 24.30 37.38 3.43
C PRO A 117 22.93 37.22 4.10
N VAL A 118 22.38 38.30 4.66
CA VAL A 118 21.04 38.32 5.29
C VAL A 118 19.94 38.13 4.24
N ILE A 119 20.06 38.82 3.12
CA ILE A 119 19.10 38.72 2.01
C ILE A 119 19.06 37.30 1.45
N VAL A 120 20.23 36.73 1.16
CA VAL A 120 20.35 35.36 0.63
C VAL A 120 19.87 34.33 1.63
N ALA A 121 20.19 34.47 2.91
CA ALA A 121 19.68 33.57 3.95
C ALA A 121 18.16 33.58 4.05
N GLU A 122 17.54 34.75 3.96
CA GLU A 122 16.07 34.86 4.01
C GLU A 122 15.40 34.32 2.76
N LEU A 123 15.94 34.57 1.55
CA LEU A 123 15.46 33.99 0.31
C LEU A 123 15.52 32.46 0.34
N ASN A 124 16.65 31.88 0.76
CA ASN A 124 16.81 30.44 0.90
C ASN A 124 15.83 29.83 1.92
N ARG A 125 15.56 30.53 3.04
CA ARG A 125 14.59 30.09 4.03
C ARG A 125 13.18 30.03 3.45
N ARG A 126 12.76 31.08 2.73
CA ARG A 126 11.46 31.14 2.04
C ARG A 126 11.33 30.06 0.96
N GLN A 127 12.34 29.89 0.13
CA GLN A 127 12.36 28.87 -0.92
C GLN A 127 12.24 27.44 -0.35
N ARG A 128 13.00 27.13 0.69
CA ARG A 128 12.93 25.82 1.35
C ARG A 128 11.54 25.55 1.95
N ARG A 129 10.92 26.58 2.53
CA ARG A 129 9.58 26.45 3.09
C ARG A 129 8.55 26.22 2.00
N ALA A 130 8.54 27.04 0.95
CA ALA A 130 7.65 26.88 -0.19
C ALA A 130 7.80 25.48 -0.84
N HIS A 131 9.04 25.02 -0.99
CA HIS A 131 9.28 23.66 -1.51
C HIS A 131 8.74 22.57 -0.59
N LYS A 132 8.92 22.70 0.71
CA LYS A 132 8.37 21.74 1.68
C LYS A 132 6.84 21.69 1.64
N GLU A 133 6.20 22.87 1.63
CA GLU A 133 4.73 22.98 1.55
C GLU A 133 4.19 22.40 0.24
N ALA A 134 4.86 22.65 -0.89
CA ALA A 134 4.50 22.07 -2.18
C ALA A 134 4.55 20.53 -2.17
N VAL A 135 5.63 19.94 -1.64
CA VAL A 135 5.79 18.48 -1.50
C VAL A 135 4.74 17.87 -0.56
N GLU A 136 4.43 18.54 0.55
CA GLU A 136 3.40 18.09 1.49
C GLU A 136 2.00 18.13 0.85
N LYS A 137 1.70 19.21 0.10
CA LYS A 137 0.45 19.35 -0.64
C LYS A 137 0.30 18.30 -1.73
N GLU A 138 1.34 18.02 -2.51
CA GLU A 138 1.36 16.96 -3.51
C GLU A 138 1.06 15.60 -2.91
N LYS A 139 1.73 15.24 -1.81
CA LYS A 139 1.47 13.99 -1.08
C LYS A 139 0.06 13.91 -0.51
N ALA A 140 -0.50 15.03 -0.06
CA ALA A 140 -1.88 15.09 0.42
C ALA A 140 -2.89 14.88 -0.71
N LEU A 141 -2.66 15.48 -1.88
CA LEU A 141 -3.48 15.30 -3.07
C LEU A 141 -3.43 13.87 -3.60
N GLU A 142 -2.24 13.24 -3.64
CA GLU A 142 -2.11 11.82 -4.03
C GLU A 142 -2.90 10.89 -3.09
N LYS A 143 -2.85 11.16 -1.77
CA LYS A 143 -3.63 10.39 -0.79
C LYS A 143 -5.13 10.59 -0.99
N LEU A 144 -5.57 11.82 -1.23
CA LEU A 144 -6.98 12.15 -1.45
C LEU A 144 -7.50 11.46 -2.72
N HIS A 145 -6.77 11.56 -3.82
CA HIS A 145 -7.12 10.91 -5.08
C HIS A 145 -7.19 9.38 -4.96
N SER A 146 -6.23 8.78 -4.26
CA SER A 146 -6.26 7.33 -3.97
C SER A 146 -7.48 6.95 -3.11
N ALA A 147 -7.84 7.76 -2.12
CA ALA A 147 -9.01 7.54 -1.28
C ALA A 147 -10.33 7.68 -2.07
N GLU A 148 -10.45 8.68 -2.93
CA GLU A 148 -11.62 8.86 -3.81
C GLU A 148 -11.80 7.70 -4.78
N GLN A 149 -10.72 7.27 -5.45
CA GLN A 149 -10.75 6.08 -6.32
C GLN A 149 -11.21 4.84 -5.55
N MET A 150 -10.70 4.66 -4.31
CA MET A 150 -11.05 3.54 -3.46
C MET A 150 -12.52 3.59 -3.04
N THR A 151 -13.04 4.78 -2.72
CA THR A 151 -14.46 4.97 -2.36
C THR A 151 -15.38 4.68 -3.53
N THR A 152 -15.04 5.15 -4.72
CA THR A 152 -15.81 4.89 -5.95
C THR A 152 -15.82 3.39 -6.28
N LEU A 153 -14.65 2.72 -6.21
CA LEU A 153 -14.56 1.27 -6.39
C LEU A 153 -15.38 0.52 -5.33
N ALA A 154 -15.39 1.01 -4.09
CA ALA A 154 -16.13 0.44 -2.99
C ALA A 154 -17.66 0.50 -3.23
N GLN A 155 -18.17 1.65 -3.67
CA GLN A 155 -19.60 1.84 -3.95
C GLN A 155 -20.06 0.98 -5.13
N LEU A 156 -19.28 0.97 -6.23
CA LEU A 156 -19.56 0.10 -7.39
C LEU A 156 -19.48 -1.38 -6.99
N ALA A 157 -18.51 -1.75 -6.17
CA ALA A 157 -18.34 -3.11 -5.69
C ALA A 157 -19.52 -3.61 -4.86
N ALA A 158 -20.12 -2.79 -4.02
CA ALA A 158 -21.25 -3.15 -3.19
C ALA A 158 -22.50 -3.47 -4.05
N GLY A 159 -22.80 -2.64 -5.06
CA GLY A 159 -23.93 -2.84 -5.98
C GLY A 159 -23.73 -4.07 -6.89
N ILE A 160 -22.58 -4.12 -7.56
CA ILE A 160 -22.24 -5.21 -8.48
C ILE A 160 -22.10 -6.55 -7.74
N SER A 161 -21.59 -6.55 -6.49
CA SER A 161 -21.41 -7.78 -5.71
C SER A 161 -22.73 -8.52 -5.46
N HIS A 162 -23.82 -7.79 -5.25
CA HIS A 162 -25.11 -8.42 -5.03
C HIS A 162 -25.65 -9.10 -6.30
N GLU A 163 -25.54 -8.44 -7.44
CA GLU A 163 -25.98 -8.99 -8.74
C GLU A 163 -25.09 -10.14 -9.19
N LEU A 164 -23.75 -10.01 -9.05
CA LEU A 164 -22.83 -11.08 -9.37
C LEU A 164 -23.01 -12.31 -8.48
N ASN A 165 -23.18 -12.14 -7.16
CA ASN A 165 -23.45 -13.27 -6.27
C ASN A 165 -24.73 -14.02 -6.67
N ASN A 166 -25.78 -13.31 -7.05
CA ASN A 166 -27.03 -13.93 -7.51
C ASN A 166 -26.80 -14.70 -8.82
N ALA A 167 -26.14 -14.10 -9.81
CA ALA A 167 -25.85 -14.75 -11.09
C ALA A 167 -24.97 -16.00 -10.91
N ILE A 168 -23.89 -15.88 -10.11
CA ILE A 168 -22.97 -16.99 -9.84
C ILE A 168 -23.65 -18.08 -9.02
N GLY A 169 -24.50 -17.72 -8.04
CA GLY A 169 -25.30 -18.68 -7.28
C GLY A 169 -26.19 -19.53 -8.19
N VAL A 170 -26.82 -18.90 -9.21
CA VAL A 170 -27.59 -19.62 -10.22
C VAL A 170 -26.70 -20.55 -11.05
N VAL A 171 -25.53 -20.08 -11.51
CA VAL A 171 -24.58 -20.89 -12.30
C VAL A 171 -24.10 -22.09 -11.48
N SER A 172 -23.66 -21.88 -10.22
CA SER A 172 -23.21 -22.97 -9.32
C SER A 172 -24.30 -24.02 -9.12
N SER A 173 -25.49 -23.57 -8.71
CA SER A 173 -26.62 -24.48 -8.45
C SER A 173 -27.05 -25.26 -9.69
N LYS A 174 -27.06 -24.63 -10.88
CA LYS A 174 -27.38 -25.31 -12.13
C LYS A 174 -26.30 -26.28 -12.56
N SER A 175 -25.02 -25.92 -12.34
CA SER A 175 -23.86 -26.80 -12.60
C SER A 175 -23.93 -28.08 -11.75
N GLU A 176 -24.15 -27.93 -10.43
CA GLU A 176 -24.30 -29.06 -9.50
C GLU A 176 -25.50 -29.96 -9.89
N ARG A 177 -26.60 -29.34 -10.28
CA ARG A 177 -27.76 -30.11 -10.74
C ARG A 177 -27.47 -30.88 -12.04
N LEU A 178 -26.79 -30.28 -13.01
CA LEU A 178 -26.38 -30.94 -14.24
C LEU A 178 -25.42 -32.10 -13.97
N GLU A 179 -24.47 -31.91 -13.02
CA GLU A 179 -23.58 -32.97 -12.56
C GLU A 179 -24.37 -34.20 -12.08
N SER A 180 -25.30 -33.99 -11.12
CA SER A 180 -26.13 -35.08 -10.60
C SER A 180 -26.97 -35.76 -11.69
N LEU A 181 -27.65 -35.01 -12.58
CA LEU A 181 -28.45 -35.53 -13.64
C LEU A 181 -27.64 -36.32 -14.69
N PHE A 182 -26.44 -35.87 -15.01
CA PHE A 182 -25.56 -36.60 -15.92
C PHE A 182 -25.06 -37.90 -15.30
N MET A 183 -24.74 -37.90 -13.99
CA MET A 183 -24.35 -39.13 -13.28
C MET A 183 -25.46 -40.15 -13.27
N GLU A 184 -26.69 -39.76 -12.87
CA GLU A 184 -27.86 -40.65 -12.89
C GLU A 184 -28.12 -41.22 -14.29
N LEU A 185 -28.09 -40.36 -15.31
CA LEU A 185 -28.33 -40.77 -16.70
C LEU A 185 -27.25 -41.74 -17.21
N LEU A 186 -25.99 -41.51 -16.85
CA LEU A 186 -24.88 -42.35 -17.26
C LEU A 186 -24.91 -43.71 -16.56
N GLU A 187 -25.29 -43.76 -15.29
CA GLU A 187 -25.47 -45.00 -14.54
C GLU A 187 -26.62 -45.87 -15.14
N GLU A 188 -27.70 -45.23 -15.61
CA GLU A 188 -28.82 -45.95 -16.23
C GLU A 188 -28.53 -46.43 -17.65
N VAL A 189 -27.94 -45.56 -18.48
CA VAL A 189 -27.85 -45.81 -19.94
C VAL A 189 -26.48 -46.36 -20.35
N HIS A 190 -25.42 -45.94 -19.72
CA HIS A 190 -24.04 -46.31 -20.04
C HIS A 190 -23.14 -46.40 -18.78
N PRO A 191 -23.37 -47.44 -17.93
CA PRO A 191 -22.59 -47.57 -16.70
C PRO A 191 -21.07 -47.61 -16.89
N GLU A 192 -20.61 -48.20 -18.01
CA GLU A 192 -19.18 -48.25 -18.35
C GLU A 192 -18.57 -46.88 -18.67
N ALA A 193 -19.38 -45.90 -19.04
CA ALA A 193 -18.93 -44.58 -19.41
C ALA A 193 -18.90 -43.61 -18.23
N SER A 194 -19.59 -43.94 -17.12
CA SER A 194 -19.62 -43.08 -15.90
C SER A 194 -18.24 -42.80 -15.36
N GLN A 195 -17.34 -43.77 -15.38
CA GLN A 195 -15.95 -43.62 -14.92
C GLN A 195 -15.16 -42.56 -15.69
N PHE A 196 -15.42 -42.38 -17.02
CA PHE A 196 -14.70 -41.37 -17.80
C PHE A 196 -15.22 -39.97 -17.50
N PHE A 197 -16.50 -39.84 -17.30
CA PHE A 197 -17.16 -38.60 -16.87
C PHE A 197 -16.63 -38.18 -15.48
N ASP A 198 -16.66 -39.10 -14.52
CA ASP A 198 -16.12 -38.91 -13.16
C ASP A 198 -14.67 -38.47 -13.16
N TYR A 199 -13.87 -39.15 -13.99
CA TYR A 199 -12.45 -38.78 -14.09
C TYR A 199 -12.26 -37.35 -14.60
N GLY A 200 -13.04 -36.92 -15.61
CA GLY A 200 -13.06 -35.54 -16.10
C GLY A 200 -13.51 -34.55 -15.04
N LEU A 201 -14.59 -34.89 -14.33
CA LEU A 201 -15.19 -34.06 -13.29
C LEU A 201 -14.28 -33.86 -12.08
N MET A 202 -13.61 -34.91 -11.63
CA MET A 202 -12.70 -34.85 -10.47
C MET A 202 -11.36 -34.17 -10.78
N HIS A 203 -10.85 -34.37 -11.98
CA HIS A 203 -9.47 -34.01 -12.29
C HIS A 203 -9.32 -32.84 -13.28
N GLY A 204 -10.35 -32.56 -14.08
CA GLY A 204 -10.23 -31.59 -15.17
C GLY A 204 -9.12 -31.95 -16.15
N GLN A 205 -8.52 -30.95 -16.78
CA GLN A 205 -7.36 -31.14 -17.66
C GLN A 205 -6.06 -30.87 -16.90
N LYS A 206 -5.28 -31.93 -16.61
CA LYS A 206 -3.98 -31.81 -15.93
C LYS A 206 -2.77 -31.63 -16.88
N VAL A 207 -2.93 -32.00 -18.14
CA VAL A 207 -1.84 -32.06 -19.11
C VAL A 207 -1.80 -30.79 -19.98
N SER A 208 -0.64 -30.17 -20.11
CA SER A 208 -0.46 -29.00 -20.96
C SER A 208 -0.60 -29.35 -22.46
N SER A 209 -0.94 -28.34 -23.28
CA SER A 209 -1.08 -28.55 -24.74
C SER A 209 0.21 -29.02 -25.42
N SER A 210 1.39 -28.64 -24.92
CA SER A 210 2.70 -29.08 -25.42
C SER A 210 2.99 -30.52 -25.06
N GLU A 211 2.68 -30.89 -23.84
CA GLU A 211 2.85 -32.25 -23.32
C GLU A 211 1.86 -33.21 -23.96
N ALA A 212 0.59 -32.82 -24.12
CA ALA A 212 -0.41 -33.60 -24.84
C ALA A 212 -0.02 -33.89 -26.30
N ARG A 213 0.66 -32.97 -26.97
CA ARG A 213 1.22 -33.19 -28.32
C ARG A 213 2.31 -34.25 -28.32
N ARG A 214 3.28 -34.13 -27.40
CA ARG A 214 4.41 -35.06 -27.27
C ARG A 214 3.90 -36.48 -26.95
N ARG A 215 3.04 -36.61 -25.96
CA ARG A 215 2.47 -37.88 -25.52
C ARG A 215 1.52 -38.48 -26.54
N GLY A 216 0.71 -37.61 -27.22
CA GLY A 216 -0.17 -38.05 -28.30
C GLY A 216 0.58 -38.82 -29.41
N LEU A 217 1.80 -38.38 -29.78
CA LEU A 217 2.64 -39.10 -30.74
C LEU A 217 3.09 -40.49 -30.24
N ILE A 218 3.30 -40.65 -28.94
CA ILE A 218 3.66 -41.94 -28.33
C ILE A 218 2.45 -42.86 -28.36
N LEU A 219 1.28 -42.37 -27.93
CA LEU A 219 0.03 -43.15 -27.92
C LEU A 219 -0.44 -43.55 -29.32
N GLU A 220 -0.29 -42.66 -30.32
CA GLU A 220 -0.57 -42.91 -31.72
C GLU A 220 0.19 -44.14 -32.23
N ARG A 221 1.50 -44.20 -31.92
CA ARG A 221 2.39 -45.31 -32.34
C ARG A 221 2.16 -46.61 -31.53
N LYS A 222 2.02 -46.48 -30.21
CA LYS A 222 1.89 -47.64 -29.30
C LYS A 222 0.56 -48.37 -29.52
N TYR A 223 -0.52 -47.64 -29.73
CA TYR A 223 -1.89 -48.23 -29.81
C TYR A 223 -2.53 -48.10 -31.20
N GLN A 224 -1.79 -47.66 -32.22
CA GLN A 224 -2.26 -47.48 -33.60
C GLN A 224 -3.55 -46.63 -33.70
N LEU A 225 -3.67 -45.60 -32.88
CA LEU A 225 -4.83 -44.74 -32.82
C LEU A 225 -4.75 -43.61 -33.84
N PRO A 226 -5.90 -43.09 -34.34
CA PRO A 226 -5.89 -41.86 -35.12
C PRO A 226 -5.24 -40.69 -34.31
N LYS A 227 -4.50 -39.86 -35.01
CA LYS A 227 -3.71 -38.75 -34.40
C LYS A 227 -4.52 -37.82 -33.49
N ASN A 228 -5.75 -37.48 -33.91
CA ASN A 228 -6.67 -36.66 -33.10
C ASN A 228 -7.11 -37.38 -31.83
N VAL A 229 -7.44 -38.66 -31.89
CA VAL A 229 -7.88 -39.50 -30.75
C VAL A 229 -6.72 -39.68 -29.77
N ALA A 230 -5.53 -40.02 -30.27
CA ALA A 230 -4.33 -40.16 -29.43
C ALA A 230 -3.99 -38.87 -28.67
N ARG A 231 -4.17 -37.71 -29.30
CA ARG A 231 -3.92 -36.42 -28.69
C ARG A 231 -4.95 -36.07 -27.61
N GLU A 232 -6.24 -36.36 -27.85
CA GLU A 232 -7.27 -36.12 -26.84
C GLU A 232 -7.14 -37.09 -25.65
N LEU A 233 -6.84 -38.37 -25.90
CA LEU A 233 -6.52 -39.31 -24.83
C LEU A 233 -5.29 -38.85 -24.00
N ALA A 234 -4.26 -38.31 -24.65
CA ALA A 234 -3.09 -37.77 -23.96
C ALA A 234 -3.42 -36.54 -23.07
N ARG A 235 -4.52 -35.84 -23.35
CA ARG A 235 -5.05 -34.77 -22.49
C ARG A 235 -5.84 -35.31 -21.30
N ALA A 236 -6.61 -36.37 -21.56
CA ALA A 236 -7.50 -36.96 -20.56
C ALA A 236 -6.69 -37.71 -19.49
N VAL A 237 -5.73 -38.53 -19.87
CA VAL A 237 -5.01 -39.44 -18.98
C VAL A 237 -3.54 -39.05 -18.87
N PRO A 238 -3.04 -38.70 -17.70
CA PRO A 238 -1.64 -38.30 -17.50
C PRO A 238 -0.65 -39.48 -17.46
N GLU A 239 -1.12 -40.72 -17.41
CA GLU A 239 -0.29 -41.90 -17.40
C GLU A 239 0.19 -42.30 -18.81
N ASP A 240 1.38 -42.89 -18.92
CA ASP A 240 1.93 -43.34 -20.20
C ASP A 240 1.37 -44.71 -20.64
N GLU A 241 0.59 -45.36 -19.81
CA GLU A 241 -0.12 -46.60 -20.10
C GLU A 241 -1.61 -46.38 -19.96
N LEU A 242 -2.31 -46.52 -21.09
CA LEU A 242 -3.76 -46.48 -21.08
C LEU A 242 -4.31 -47.84 -20.73
N SER A 243 -5.31 -47.88 -19.82
CA SER A 243 -6.08 -49.10 -19.60
C SER A 243 -6.80 -49.52 -20.86
N SER A 244 -7.06 -50.82 -21.04
CA SER A 244 -7.82 -51.34 -22.16
C SER A 244 -9.20 -50.67 -22.33
N HIS A 245 -9.77 -50.25 -21.25
CA HIS A 245 -11.05 -49.52 -21.19
C HIS A 245 -11.06 -48.20 -21.97
N TRP A 246 -10.00 -47.41 -21.84
CA TRP A 246 -9.83 -46.16 -22.58
C TRP A 246 -9.60 -46.40 -24.10
N ILE A 247 -9.01 -47.52 -24.46
CA ILE A 247 -8.63 -47.84 -25.83
C ILE A 247 -9.80 -48.45 -26.61
N SER A 248 -10.55 -49.40 -26.00
CA SER A 248 -11.64 -50.16 -26.65
C SER A 248 -12.73 -49.23 -27.22
N ASN A 249 -13.04 -48.12 -26.52
CA ASN A 249 -14.07 -47.17 -26.88
C ASN A 249 -13.52 -45.74 -26.81
N ALA A 250 -12.34 -45.47 -27.37
CA ALA A 250 -11.61 -44.22 -27.20
C ALA A 250 -12.42 -42.95 -27.50
N ASN A 251 -13.25 -42.96 -28.54
CA ASN A 251 -14.11 -41.80 -28.89
C ASN A 251 -15.19 -41.55 -27.84
N LEU A 252 -15.78 -42.63 -27.31
CA LEU A 252 -16.81 -42.54 -26.26
C LEU A 252 -16.17 -42.04 -24.94
N ALA A 253 -15.05 -42.63 -24.56
CA ALA A 253 -14.30 -42.26 -23.39
C ALA A 253 -13.90 -40.79 -23.39
N ILE A 254 -13.33 -40.28 -24.49
CA ILE A 254 -13.00 -38.87 -24.69
C ILE A 254 -14.22 -37.98 -24.53
N ARG A 255 -15.34 -38.35 -25.14
CA ARG A 255 -16.57 -37.54 -25.12
C ARG A 255 -17.10 -37.36 -23.70
N TYR A 256 -17.20 -38.43 -22.94
CA TYR A 256 -17.69 -38.37 -21.55
C TYR A 256 -16.67 -37.68 -20.63
N TRP A 257 -15.36 -37.92 -20.82
CA TRP A 257 -14.35 -37.18 -20.13
C TRP A 257 -14.42 -35.67 -20.37
N GLN A 258 -14.65 -35.24 -21.64
CA GLN A 258 -14.81 -33.83 -21.97
C GLN A 258 -16.02 -33.21 -21.28
N MET A 259 -17.15 -33.93 -21.20
CA MET A 259 -18.34 -33.45 -20.47
C MET A 259 -18.05 -33.24 -18.98
N GLY A 260 -17.40 -34.22 -18.33
CA GLY A 260 -16.99 -34.10 -16.93
C GLY A 260 -15.98 -32.95 -16.71
N ARG A 261 -14.97 -32.82 -17.58
CA ARG A 261 -14.01 -31.72 -17.56
C ARG A 261 -14.70 -30.35 -17.70
N ASP A 262 -15.64 -30.19 -18.61
CA ASP A 262 -16.33 -28.93 -18.83
C ASP A 262 -17.16 -28.51 -17.61
N LEU A 263 -17.76 -29.45 -16.91
CA LEU A 263 -18.43 -29.20 -15.63
C LEU A 263 -17.42 -28.87 -14.50
N HIS A 264 -16.29 -29.55 -14.48
CA HIS A 264 -15.18 -29.20 -13.57
C HIS A 264 -14.74 -27.76 -13.76
N ASP A 265 -14.50 -27.35 -15.01
CA ASP A 265 -14.05 -26.00 -15.35
C ASP A 265 -15.11 -24.95 -14.99
N LEU A 266 -16.40 -25.24 -15.21
CA LEU A 266 -17.50 -24.38 -14.75
C LEU A 266 -17.53 -24.22 -13.25
N ARG A 267 -17.36 -25.30 -12.49
CA ARG A 267 -17.31 -25.27 -11.01
C ARG A 267 -16.12 -24.45 -10.50
N VAL A 268 -14.96 -24.66 -11.09
CA VAL A 268 -13.74 -23.90 -10.75
C VAL A 268 -13.91 -22.41 -11.07
N ALA A 269 -14.41 -22.08 -12.27
CA ALA A 269 -14.65 -20.69 -12.67
C ALA A 269 -15.67 -20.00 -11.78
N SER A 270 -16.78 -20.70 -11.43
CA SER A 270 -17.80 -20.18 -10.52
C SER A 270 -17.25 -19.92 -9.12
N SER A 271 -16.58 -20.88 -8.53
CA SER A 271 -15.93 -20.74 -7.21
C SER A 271 -14.91 -19.59 -7.19
N HIS A 272 -14.15 -19.45 -8.26
CA HIS A 272 -13.19 -18.39 -8.43
C HIS A 272 -13.86 -17.00 -8.48
N THR A 273 -14.98 -16.89 -9.22
CA THR A 273 -15.73 -15.63 -9.33
C THR A 273 -16.34 -15.24 -7.97
N VAL A 274 -16.82 -16.20 -7.17
CA VAL A 274 -17.25 -15.95 -5.78
C VAL A 274 -16.10 -15.34 -4.96
N GLY A 275 -14.90 -15.90 -5.09
CA GLY A 275 -13.70 -15.37 -4.41
C GLY A 275 -13.38 -13.92 -4.82
N ILE A 276 -13.51 -13.62 -6.11
CA ILE A 276 -13.35 -12.26 -6.66
C ILE A 276 -14.34 -11.29 -6.03
N VAL A 277 -15.64 -11.62 -6.10
CA VAL A 277 -16.73 -10.77 -5.58
C VAL A 277 -16.55 -10.54 -4.07
N LYS A 278 -16.17 -11.58 -3.33
CA LYS A 278 -15.88 -11.48 -1.90
C LYS A 278 -14.72 -10.53 -1.61
N SER A 279 -13.64 -10.60 -2.39
CA SER A 279 -12.48 -9.72 -2.25
C SER A 279 -12.82 -8.25 -2.56
N VAL A 280 -13.62 -8.02 -3.61
CA VAL A 280 -14.09 -6.68 -4.00
C VAL A 280 -15.03 -6.09 -2.94
N LYS A 281 -15.95 -6.90 -2.40
CA LYS A 281 -16.84 -6.49 -1.29
C LYS A 281 -16.06 -6.13 -0.01
N GLN A 282 -14.97 -6.83 0.27
CA GLN A 282 -14.11 -6.54 1.41
C GLN A 282 -13.33 -5.23 1.25
N LEU A 283 -12.97 -4.85 0.01
CA LEU A 283 -12.41 -3.52 -0.27
C LEU A 283 -13.40 -2.40 0.02
N ALA A 284 -14.70 -2.67 -0.16
CA ALA A 284 -15.78 -1.70 0.02
C ALA A 284 -16.18 -1.45 1.49
N ARG A 285 -15.89 -2.37 2.41
CA ARG A 285 -16.26 -2.21 3.82
C ARG A 285 -15.29 -1.25 4.52
N SER A 286 -15.79 -0.06 4.84
CA SER A 286 -15.08 0.97 5.59
C SER A 286 -15.35 0.94 7.11
N GLU A 287 -16.30 0.14 7.59
CA GLU A 287 -16.65 0.08 9.01
C GLU A 287 -15.81 -1.00 9.70
N VAL A 288 -14.79 -0.53 10.39
CA VAL A 288 -13.97 -1.34 11.28
C VAL A 288 -14.53 -1.23 12.70
N ASN A 289 -15.07 -2.32 13.23
CA ASN A 289 -15.30 -2.43 14.67
C ASN A 289 -13.94 -2.52 15.39
N LEU A 290 -13.39 -1.36 15.77
CA LEU A 290 -12.06 -1.24 16.40
C LEU A 290 -12.06 -1.63 17.88
N ASN A 291 -13.16 -2.14 18.44
CA ASN A 291 -13.36 -2.29 19.89
C ASN A 291 -13.11 -3.69 20.44
N GLU A 292 -12.70 -4.66 19.62
CA GLU A 292 -12.39 -6.00 20.12
C GLU A 292 -10.93 -6.08 20.55
N GLU A 293 -10.67 -6.57 21.76
CA GLU A 293 -9.32 -6.97 22.18
C GLU A 293 -8.95 -8.30 21.53
N LEU A 294 -7.85 -8.33 20.79
CA LEU A 294 -7.40 -9.51 20.07
C LEU A 294 -5.93 -9.83 20.33
N ASP A 295 -5.61 -11.11 20.28
CA ASP A 295 -4.26 -11.63 20.23
C ASP A 295 -3.87 -11.90 18.77
N ILE A 296 -2.80 -11.29 18.31
CA ILE A 296 -2.29 -11.47 16.94
C ILE A 296 -1.88 -12.94 16.69
N ASN A 297 -1.31 -13.63 17.69
CA ASN A 297 -0.95 -15.05 17.56
C ASN A 297 -2.19 -15.92 17.28
N ASP A 298 -3.32 -15.64 17.93
CA ASP A 298 -4.57 -16.36 17.69
C ASP A 298 -5.11 -16.11 16.28
N THR A 299 -5.00 -14.88 15.78
CA THR A 299 -5.43 -14.56 14.40
C THR A 299 -4.56 -15.28 13.36
N ILE A 300 -3.26 -15.41 13.59
CA ILE A 300 -2.35 -16.19 12.74
C ILE A 300 -2.75 -17.67 12.77
N ASN A 301 -2.95 -18.26 13.95
CA ASN A 301 -3.35 -19.67 14.08
C ASN A 301 -4.67 -19.97 13.35
N ARG A 302 -5.66 -19.07 13.43
CA ARG A 302 -6.92 -19.20 12.67
C ARG A 302 -6.69 -19.19 11.16
N ALA A 303 -5.83 -18.29 10.67
CA ALA A 303 -5.48 -18.24 9.25
C ALA A 303 -4.79 -19.52 8.78
N LEU A 304 -3.85 -20.07 9.56
CA LEU A 304 -3.19 -21.35 9.26
C LEU A 304 -4.19 -22.51 9.22
N THR A 305 -5.17 -22.52 10.12
CA THR A 305 -6.25 -23.51 10.11
C THR A 305 -7.11 -23.42 8.85
N LEU A 306 -7.46 -22.19 8.43
CA LEU A 306 -8.23 -21.98 7.19
C LEU A 306 -7.49 -22.41 5.93
N LEU A 307 -6.16 -22.36 5.95
CA LEU A 307 -5.30 -22.72 4.82
C LEU A 307 -4.69 -24.13 4.95
N GLN A 308 -5.25 -24.99 5.80
CA GLN A 308 -4.70 -26.33 6.05
C GLN A 308 -4.53 -27.17 4.77
N SER A 309 -5.42 -27.02 3.79
CA SER A 309 -5.31 -27.70 2.49
C SER A 309 -4.12 -27.21 1.67
N ASP A 310 -3.88 -25.89 1.62
CA ASP A 310 -2.77 -25.28 0.90
C ASP A 310 -1.41 -25.59 1.57
N LEU A 311 -1.43 -25.79 2.88
CA LEU A 311 -0.25 -26.03 3.71
C LEU A 311 0.16 -27.51 3.79
N ARG A 312 -0.57 -28.46 3.19
CA ARG A 312 -0.26 -29.90 3.28
C ARG A 312 1.16 -30.27 2.85
N ARG A 313 1.74 -29.51 1.92
CA ARG A 313 3.10 -29.73 1.40
C ARG A 313 4.15 -28.83 2.04
N VAL A 314 3.74 -27.86 2.85
CA VAL A 314 4.59 -26.81 3.39
C VAL A 314 4.98 -27.12 4.83
N SER A 315 6.28 -27.13 5.12
CA SER A 315 6.78 -27.20 6.49
C SER A 315 6.58 -25.86 7.17
N VAL A 316 5.60 -25.75 8.07
CA VAL A 316 5.29 -24.53 8.80
C VAL A 316 5.97 -24.56 10.18
N ARG A 317 6.73 -23.51 10.48
CA ARG A 317 7.32 -23.28 11.80
C ARG A 317 6.81 -21.97 12.37
N MET A 318 6.12 -22.00 13.50
CA MET A 318 5.70 -20.81 14.22
C MET A 318 6.52 -20.62 15.49
N ARG A 319 7.01 -19.39 15.71
CA ARG A 319 7.73 -18.94 16.91
C ARG A 319 6.98 -17.76 17.51
N PRO A 320 5.94 -18.02 18.33
CA PRO A 320 5.17 -16.97 18.94
C PRO A 320 5.98 -16.28 20.05
N GLY A 321 5.94 -14.95 20.06
CA GLY A 321 6.40 -14.12 21.17
C GLY A 321 5.25 -13.81 22.12
N ASN A 322 5.58 -13.35 23.33
CA ASN A 322 4.57 -12.77 24.22
C ASN A 322 4.17 -11.39 23.70
N LEU A 323 2.93 -11.24 23.25
CA LEU A 323 2.43 -10.03 22.61
C LEU A 323 1.36 -9.37 23.50
N PRO A 324 1.32 -8.03 23.56
CA PRO A 324 0.17 -7.33 24.13
C PRO A 324 -1.05 -7.52 23.23
N LYS A 325 -2.23 -7.46 23.81
CA LYS A 325 -3.49 -7.43 23.07
C LYS A 325 -3.61 -6.13 22.29
N LEU A 326 -4.21 -6.19 21.11
CA LEU A 326 -4.51 -5.05 20.27
C LEU A 326 -6.02 -4.84 20.17
N LYS A 327 -6.45 -3.60 20.09
CA LYS A 327 -7.83 -3.27 19.71
C LYS A 327 -7.98 -3.33 18.20
N GLY A 328 -8.98 -4.06 17.70
CA GLY A 328 -9.18 -4.18 16.27
C GLY A 328 -10.17 -5.27 15.87
N SER A 329 -10.26 -5.52 14.57
CA SER A 329 -11.11 -6.56 13.98
C SER A 329 -10.33 -7.85 13.77
N GLN A 330 -10.75 -8.91 14.46
CA GLN A 330 -10.18 -10.25 14.29
C GLN A 330 -10.27 -10.74 12.85
N THR A 331 -11.38 -10.47 12.17
CA THR A 331 -11.60 -10.88 10.78
C THR A 331 -10.60 -10.21 9.83
N GLU A 332 -10.28 -8.93 10.04
CA GLU A 332 -9.30 -8.22 9.22
C GLU A 332 -7.89 -8.78 9.40
N TRP A 333 -7.49 -9.07 10.63
CA TRP A 333 -6.17 -9.65 10.88
C TRP A 333 -6.05 -11.08 10.34
N VAL A 334 -7.07 -11.91 10.51
CA VAL A 334 -7.10 -13.24 9.86
C VAL A 334 -6.93 -13.10 8.34
N GLN A 335 -7.61 -12.12 7.72
CA GLN A 335 -7.48 -11.86 6.29
C GLN A 335 -6.07 -11.42 5.89
N VAL A 336 -5.40 -10.57 6.69
CA VAL A 336 -3.99 -10.19 6.46
C VAL A 336 -3.12 -11.45 6.34
N TRP A 337 -3.25 -12.37 7.30
CA TRP A 337 -2.43 -13.58 7.33
C TRP A 337 -2.80 -14.56 6.21
N VAL A 338 -4.09 -14.75 5.94
CA VAL A 338 -4.55 -15.59 4.81
C VAL A 338 -3.96 -15.10 3.50
N ASN A 339 -3.99 -13.80 3.23
CA ASN A 339 -3.45 -13.26 1.98
C ASN A 339 -1.94 -13.44 1.85
N ILE A 340 -1.17 -13.24 2.94
CA ILE A 340 0.29 -13.39 2.89
C ILE A 340 0.69 -14.86 2.80
N VAL A 341 0.08 -15.73 3.63
CA VAL A 341 0.38 -17.17 3.67
C VAL A 341 0.00 -17.84 2.35
N LYS A 342 -1.18 -17.49 1.78
CA LYS A 342 -1.58 -18.02 0.48
C LYS A 342 -0.62 -17.61 -0.64
N ASN A 343 -0.18 -16.35 -0.65
CA ASN A 343 0.84 -15.90 -1.60
C ASN A 343 2.17 -16.64 -1.43
N ALA A 344 2.57 -16.94 -0.20
CA ALA A 344 3.75 -17.74 0.07
C ALA A 344 3.60 -19.18 -0.44
N CYS A 345 2.46 -19.84 -0.19
CA CYS A 345 2.16 -21.18 -0.70
C CYS A 345 2.19 -21.22 -2.23
N ASP A 346 1.54 -20.25 -2.88
CA ASP A 346 1.52 -20.15 -4.34
C ASP A 346 2.94 -19.99 -4.93
N ALA A 347 3.77 -19.15 -4.30
CA ALA A 347 5.15 -18.93 -4.73
C ALA A 347 6.00 -20.18 -4.55
N MET A 348 5.74 -21.00 -3.52
CA MET A 348 6.49 -22.22 -3.22
C MET A 348 6.01 -23.46 -3.98
N MET A 349 5.00 -23.36 -4.86
CA MET A 349 4.49 -24.53 -5.62
C MET A 349 5.58 -25.23 -6.44
N VAL A 350 6.58 -24.50 -6.89
CA VAL A 350 7.72 -25.02 -7.67
C VAL A 350 8.93 -25.38 -6.80
N THR A 351 8.85 -25.16 -5.49
CA THR A 351 9.95 -25.39 -4.54
C THR A 351 9.93 -26.84 -4.07
N PRO A 352 11.05 -27.60 -4.12
CA PRO A 352 11.10 -29.01 -3.71
C PRO A 352 10.76 -29.23 -2.25
N GLU A 353 11.24 -28.38 -1.36
CA GLU A 353 11.00 -28.42 0.09
C GLU A 353 10.44 -27.09 0.57
N PRO A 354 9.12 -26.84 0.42
CA PRO A 354 8.52 -25.57 0.78
C PRO A 354 8.52 -25.39 2.30
N ARG A 355 9.01 -24.22 2.76
CA ARG A 355 9.12 -23.86 4.19
C ARG A 355 8.55 -22.48 4.44
N LEU A 356 7.73 -22.37 5.47
CA LEU A 356 7.16 -21.11 5.96
C LEU A 356 7.50 -20.94 7.44
N ASP A 357 8.31 -19.94 7.74
CA ASP A 357 8.65 -19.53 9.10
C ASP A 357 7.87 -18.28 9.49
N ILE A 358 7.15 -18.34 10.63
CA ILE A 358 6.39 -17.21 11.16
C ILE A 358 6.95 -16.88 12.55
N GLN A 359 7.33 -15.63 12.76
CA GLN A 359 7.85 -15.17 14.03
C GLN A 359 7.12 -13.89 14.46
N THR A 360 6.72 -13.86 15.74
CA THR A 360 6.16 -12.67 16.36
C THR A 360 7.04 -12.19 17.49
N LYS A 361 7.19 -10.88 17.67
CA LYS A 361 7.98 -10.26 18.74
C LYS A 361 7.34 -8.94 19.16
N TYR A 362 7.48 -8.61 20.44
CA TYR A 362 7.18 -7.29 20.97
C TYR A 362 8.46 -6.62 21.46
N SER A 363 8.74 -5.41 20.99
CA SER A 363 9.92 -4.65 21.41
C SER A 363 9.75 -3.17 21.11
N LYS A 364 10.19 -2.30 22.01
CA LYS A 364 10.17 -0.85 21.85
C LYS A 364 8.78 -0.30 21.46
N HIS A 365 7.75 -0.70 22.20
CA HIS A 365 6.34 -0.30 21.98
C HIS A 365 5.81 -0.64 20.58
N ARG A 366 6.39 -1.68 19.94
CA ARG A 366 5.98 -2.14 18.62
C ARG A 366 5.86 -3.66 18.59
N LEU A 367 4.79 -4.12 17.99
CA LEU A 367 4.59 -5.51 17.63
C LEU A 367 5.18 -5.74 16.24
N LEU A 368 5.97 -6.79 16.11
CA LEU A 368 6.63 -7.18 14.88
C LEU A 368 6.21 -8.59 14.51
N VAL A 369 5.62 -8.77 13.31
CA VAL A 369 5.35 -10.07 12.71
C VAL A 369 6.22 -10.23 11.47
N THR A 370 6.95 -11.34 11.40
CA THR A 370 7.80 -11.69 10.27
C THR A 370 7.36 -13.03 9.71
N LEU A 371 7.02 -13.06 8.42
CA LEU A 371 6.72 -14.27 7.67
C LEU A 371 7.83 -14.46 6.63
N THR A 372 8.47 -15.64 6.63
CA THR A 372 9.57 -15.95 5.73
C THR A 372 9.24 -17.23 4.97
N ASN A 373 9.32 -17.21 3.67
CA ASN A 373 9.15 -18.39 2.81
C ASN A 373 10.35 -18.53 1.87
N ASN A 374 10.67 -19.77 1.49
CA ASN A 374 11.77 -20.11 0.59
C ASN A 374 11.34 -20.28 -0.88
N GLY A 375 10.33 -19.54 -1.31
CA GLY A 375 9.94 -19.44 -2.73
C GLY A 375 10.96 -18.65 -3.55
N PRO A 376 10.79 -18.59 -4.87
CA PRO A 376 11.68 -17.85 -5.77
C PRO A 376 11.77 -16.36 -5.43
N GLU A 377 12.89 -15.75 -5.81
CA GLU A 377 13.14 -14.31 -5.59
C GLU A 377 12.12 -13.46 -6.33
N ILE A 378 11.68 -12.40 -5.66
CA ILE A 378 10.88 -11.33 -6.25
C ILE A 378 11.83 -10.21 -6.68
N ASP A 379 11.93 -9.94 -7.97
CA ASP A 379 12.77 -8.88 -8.52
C ASP A 379 12.38 -7.49 -7.98
N GLU A 380 13.31 -6.54 -8.05
CA GLU A 380 13.11 -5.20 -7.47
C GLU A 380 11.96 -4.42 -8.12
N ALA A 381 11.77 -4.54 -9.43
CA ALA A 381 10.70 -3.86 -10.15
C ALA A 381 9.33 -4.36 -9.71
N THR A 382 9.19 -5.66 -9.53
CA THR A 382 8.02 -6.33 -8.98
C THR A 382 7.79 -5.95 -7.52
N ARG A 383 8.82 -5.98 -6.66
CA ARG A 383 8.71 -5.58 -5.23
C ARG A 383 8.15 -4.19 -5.02
N ARG A 384 8.48 -3.24 -5.90
CA ARG A 384 7.94 -1.87 -5.84
C ARG A 384 6.45 -1.80 -6.13
N LYS A 385 5.89 -2.78 -6.84
CA LYS A 385 4.51 -2.79 -7.34
C LYS A 385 3.58 -3.76 -6.61
N ILE A 386 4.11 -4.76 -5.86
CA ILE A 386 3.29 -5.84 -5.27
C ILE A 386 2.17 -5.37 -4.34
N PHE A 387 2.27 -4.15 -3.79
CA PHE A 387 1.23 -3.55 -2.95
C PHE A 387 0.28 -2.63 -3.71
N GLN A 388 0.44 -2.47 -5.03
CA GLN A 388 -0.49 -1.71 -5.86
C GLN A 388 -1.74 -2.54 -6.15
N PRO A 389 -2.93 -1.95 -6.14
CA PRO A 389 -4.15 -2.63 -6.55
C PRO A 389 -4.04 -3.17 -7.98
N SER A 390 -4.64 -4.34 -8.22
CA SER A 390 -4.66 -5.02 -9.52
C SER A 390 -3.29 -5.43 -10.09
N PHE A 391 -2.23 -5.38 -9.29
CA PHE A 391 -0.93 -5.88 -9.70
C PHE A 391 -0.81 -7.38 -9.41
N THR A 392 -0.55 -8.17 -10.44
CA THR A 392 -0.31 -9.62 -10.34
C THR A 392 0.75 -10.08 -11.33
N THR A 393 1.57 -11.02 -10.91
CA THR A 393 2.52 -11.73 -11.78
C THR A 393 1.95 -13.08 -12.29
N LYS A 394 0.78 -13.47 -11.81
CA LYS A 394 0.09 -14.71 -12.19
C LYS A 394 -0.71 -14.46 -13.46
N LYS A 395 -0.12 -14.74 -14.64
CA LYS A 395 -0.71 -14.44 -15.94
C LYS A 395 -1.44 -15.59 -16.61
N ASP A 396 -1.17 -16.85 -16.22
CA ASP A 396 -1.71 -18.03 -16.91
C ASP A 396 -2.20 -19.09 -15.91
N GLY A 397 -3.41 -19.61 -16.13
CA GLY A 397 -3.99 -20.75 -15.45
C GLY A 397 -5.20 -20.44 -14.56
N LEU A 398 -5.83 -21.49 -14.02
CA LEU A 398 -6.99 -21.46 -13.13
C LEU A 398 -6.77 -20.71 -11.80
N SER A 399 -5.55 -20.21 -11.57
CA SER A 399 -5.15 -19.46 -10.36
C SER A 399 -4.99 -17.95 -10.65
N PHE A 400 -5.97 -17.34 -11.30
CA PHE A 400 -6.01 -15.89 -11.54
C PHE A 400 -6.05 -15.14 -10.20
N GLY A 401 -4.95 -14.50 -9.80
CA GLY A 401 -4.95 -13.56 -8.69
C GLY A 401 -5.31 -12.16 -9.19
N LEU A 402 -6.38 -11.55 -8.67
CA LEU A 402 -6.79 -10.17 -8.99
C LEU A 402 -5.73 -9.10 -8.64
N GLY A 403 -4.63 -9.48 -8.03
CA GLY A 403 -3.64 -8.52 -7.54
C GLY A 403 -4.16 -7.64 -6.39
N LEU A 404 -5.24 -8.04 -5.72
CA LEU A 404 -5.85 -7.28 -4.63
C LEU A 404 -5.38 -7.72 -3.23
N GLY A 405 -4.87 -8.94 -3.07
CA GLY A 405 -4.53 -9.51 -1.76
C GLY A 405 -3.53 -8.67 -0.97
N LEU A 406 -2.39 -8.31 -1.54
CA LEU A 406 -1.36 -7.52 -0.85
C LEU A 406 -1.74 -6.03 -0.72
N SER A 407 -2.56 -5.48 -1.61
CA SER A 407 -3.09 -4.12 -1.46
C SER A 407 -4.09 -4.05 -0.28
N ILE A 408 -4.91 -5.08 -0.07
CA ILE A 408 -5.78 -5.24 1.11
C ILE A 408 -4.93 -5.32 2.37
N VAL A 409 -3.87 -6.13 2.38
CA VAL A 409 -2.93 -6.24 3.51
C VAL A 409 -2.35 -4.87 3.86
N LYS A 410 -1.84 -4.14 2.87
CA LYS A 410 -1.27 -2.82 3.09
C LYS A 410 -2.31 -1.84 3.66
N ARG A 411 -3.55 -1.85 3.16
CA ARG A 411 -4.64 -1.02 3.66
C ARG A 411 -4.95 -1.33 5.12
N ILE A 412 -5.19 -2.60 5.46
CA ILE A 412 -5.51 -3.01 6.83
C ILE A 412 -4.36 -2.65 7.76
N VAL A 413 -3.12 -3.00 7.45
CA VAL A 413 -1.96 -2.66 8.28
C VAL A 413 -1.84 -1.15 8.49
N SER A 414 -2.09 -0.35 7.44
CA SER A 414 -2.02 1.12 7.52
C SER A 414 -3.17 1.73 8.34
N SER A 415 -4.39 1.15 8.34
CA SER A 415 -5.51 1.64 9.16
C SER A 415 -5.25 1.47 10.66
N TYR A 416 -4.40 0.52 11.05
CA TYR A 416 -3.91 0.35 12.41
C TYR A 416 -2.60 1.11 12.71
N GLY A 417 -2.25 2.12 11.91
CA GLY A 417 -1.01 2.90 12.09
C GLY A 417 0.27 2.11 11.84
N GLY A 418 0.15 0.90 11.29
CA GLY A 418 1.28 0.01 11.04
C GLY A 418 1.96 0.23 9.70
N SER A 419 3.01 -0.55 9.47
CA SER A 419 3.72 -0.59 8.19
C SER A 419 4.05 -2.02 7.79
N ILE A 420 4.03 -2.29 6.48
CA ILE A 420 4.46 -3.56 5.90
C ILE A 420 5.62 -3.32 4.94
N ALA A 421 6.62 -4.18 5.01
CA ALA A 421 7.77 -4.19 4.10
C ALA A 421 8.04 -5.61 3.59
N VAL A 422 8.63 -5.71 2.41
CA VAL A 422 9.08 -6.98 1.82
C VAL A 422 10.55 -6.89 1.47
N LYS A 423 11.29 -7.95 1.82
CA LYS A 423 12.65 -8.22 1.33
C LYS A 423 12.62 -9.57 0.64
N SER A 424 13.24 -9.69 -0.51
CA SER A 424 13.38 -10.96 -1.22
C SER A 424 14.77 -11.04 -1.81
N ASP A 425 15.36 -12.21 -1.70
CA ASP A 425 16.63 -12.61 -2.29
C ASP A 425 16.53 -14.07 -2.76
N GLN A 426 17.64 -14.64 -3.21
CA GLN A 426 17.66 -16.01 -3.73
C GLN A 426 17.31 -17.08 -2.68
N ASP A 427 17.51 -16.79 -1.39
CA ASP A 427 17.29 -17.73 -0.30
C ASP A 427 15.87 -17.66 0.26
N ALA A 428 15.29 -16.45 0.35
CA ALA A 428 14.00 -16.27 0.99
C ALA A 428 13.28 -14.96 0.62
N THR A 429 11.95 -15.01 0.70
CA THR A 429 11.09 -13.82 0.71
C THR A 429 10.57 -13.59 2.12
N ILE A 430 10.76 -12.36 2.63
CA ILE A 430 10.47 -11.98 4.01
C ILE A 430 9.45 -10.84 4.00
N PHE A 431 8.25 -11.08 4.50
CA PHE A 431 7.26 -10.05 4.81
C PHE A 431 7.39 -9.64 6.28
N ARG A 432 7.47 -8.34 6.54
CA ARG A 432 7.61 -7.80 7.89
C ARG A 432 6.55 -6.74 8.16
N ILE A 433 5.69 -7.00 9.13
CA ILE A 433 4.66 -6.09 9.59
C ILE A 433 5.08 -5.52 10.94
N LYS A 434 4.97 -4.19 11.09
CA LYS A 434 5.20 -3.45 12.33
C LYS A 434 3.94 -2.71 12.72
N LEU A 435 3.48 -2.88 13.95
CA LEU A 435 2.30 -2.21 14.51
C LEU A 435 2.72 -1.41 15.72
N PRO A 436 2.29 -0.15 15.85
CA PRO A 436 2.42 0.57 17.11
C PRO A 436 1.49 -0.09 18.14
N VAL A 437 1.92 -0.14 19.38
CA VAL A 437 1.10 -0.54 20.51
C VAL A 437 1.00 0.71 21.39
N GLU A 438 -0.19 1.23 21.57
CA GLU A 438 -0.43 2.29 22.55
C GLU A 438 -0.27 1.67 23.94
N ASP A 439 0.65 2.22 24.73
CA ASP A 439 0.70 1.87 26.15
C ASP A 439 -0.55 2.44 26.79
N ASP A 440 -1.36 1.57 27.36
CA ASP A 440 -2.44 1.96 28.26
C ASP A 440 -1.76 2.52 29.52
N HIS A 441 -1.34 3.79 29.45
CA HIS A 441 -1.00 4.54 30.65
C HIS A 441 -2.31 4.76 31.38
N GLY A 442 -2.69 3.73 32.16
CA GLY A 442 -3.68 3.87 33.21
C GLY A 442 -3.31 5.10 34.01
N GLU A 443 -4.27 6.01 34.10
CA GLU A 443 -4.31 7.08 35.07
C GLU A 443 -3.91 6.50 36.46
N THR A 444 -2.78 6.97 36.99
CA THR A 444 -2.46 6.96 38.40
C THR A 444 -2.39 8.38 38.88
#